data_b046473d5f7a1f362664cd461d539afe
#
_entry.id   b046473d5f7a1f362664cd461d539afe
#
_cell.length_a   1.000
_cell.length_b   1.000
_cell.length_c   1.000
_cell.angle_alpha   90.00
_cell.angle_beta   90.00
_cell.angle_gamma   90.00
#
_symmetry.space_group_name_H-M   'P 1'
#
loop_
_entity.id
_entity.type
_entity.pdbx_description
1 polymer ?
#
loop_
_entity_poly.entity_id
_entity_poly.type
_entity_poly.pdbx_seq_one_letter_code
_entity_poly.pdbx_strand_id
1 'polypeptide(L)'
;MSVERAALYVRVSTDAQTVENQIRELRQVAGRRGWDVVEVYSDAGISGAKGRNGRPGLDIMLKDASRRKFDIVMAWAIDRVGRSLSDFLEACGVDLYLDQQAIDTTTPMGKLVFQVAGAFAEFERTMIRQRVKAGLKRAVAQGVKLGRPKIDSATERKV
;
A
#
# COMPACT_ATOMS: atom_id res chain seq x y z
N MET A 1 -7.28 -12.58 -29.08
CA MET A 1 -7.38 -11.81 -27.81
C MET A 1 -5.97 -11.68 -27.29
N SER A 2 -5.49 -10.45 -27.05
CA SER A 2 -4.18 -10.25 -26.44
C SER A 2 -4.23 -10.73 -24.99
N VAL A 3 -3.25 -11.52 -24.59
CA VAL A 3 -3.08 -11.95 -23.19
C VAL A 3 -2.68 -10.72 -22.41
N GLU A 4 -3.37 -10.43 -21.30
CA GLU A 4 -3.04 -9.30 -20.44
C GLU A 4 -1.75 -9.56 -19.67
N ARG A 5 -0.86 -8.57 -19.68
CA ARG A 5 0.44 -8.63 -19.02
C ARG A 5 0.28 -8.20 -17.57
N ALA A 6 0.65 -9.07 -16.64
CA ALA A 6 0.54 -8.83 -15.21
C ALA A 6 1.91 -8.57 -14.58
N ALA A 7 2.00 -7.58 -13.71
CA ALA A 7 3.12 -7.36 -12.82
C ALA A 7 2.74 -7.75 -11.39
N LEU A 8 3.60 -8.47 -10.69
CA LEU A 8 3.39 -8.79 -9.28
C LEU A 8 4.10 -7.75 -8.40
N TYR A 9 3.43 -7.23 -7.38
CA TYR A 9 4.04 -6.42 -6.35
C TYR A 9 3.88 -7.09 -4.99
N VAL A 10 5.00 -7.43 -4.37
CA VAL A 10 5.05 -8.07 -3.05
C VAL A 10 5.86 -7.25 -2.07
N ARG A 11 5.38 -7.19 -0.82
CA ARG A 11 6.08 -6.50 0.26
C ARG A 11 6.00 -7.32 1.54
N VAL A 12 7.15 -7.55 2.14
CA VAL A 12 7.24 -8.25 3.43
C VAL A 12 8.12 -7.48 4.41
N SER A 13 7.78 -7.60 5.69
CA SER A 13 8.53 -6.93 6.75
C SER A 13 9.84 -7.64 7.09
N THR A 14 9.92 -8.99 7.06
CA THR A 14 11.10 -9.71 7.57
C THR A 14 11.30 -11.16 7.11
N ASP A 15 10.34 -11.78 6.43
CA ASP A 15 10.39 -13.22 6.16
C ASP A 15 10.40 -13.52 4.65
N ALA A 16 11.54 -14.02 4.13
CA ALA A 16 11.71 -14.40 2.74
C ALA A 16 10.74 -15.52 2.31
N GLN A 17 10.42 -16.45 3.21
CA GLN A 17 9.50 -17.56 2.92
C GLN A 17 8.08 -17.08 2.67
N THR A 18 7.66 -15.99 3.32
CA THR A 18 6.36 -15.34 3.08
C THR A 18 6.30 -14.67 1.71
N VAL A 19 7.41 -14.12 1.20
CA VAL A 19 7.50 -13.53 -0.16
C VAL A 19 7.25 -14.59 -1.22
N GLU A 20 7.98 -15.70 -1.15
CA GLU A 20 7.87 -16.78 -2.14
C GLU A 20 6.47 -17.38 -2.17
N ASN A 21 5.83 -17.53 -1.00
CA ASN A 21 4.45 -18.01 -0.92
C ASN A 21 3.48 -17.04 -1.60
N GLN A 22 3.59 -15.73 -1.34
CA GLN A 22 2.76 -14.71 -1.98
C GLN A 22 2.95 -14.71 -3.51
N ILE A 23 4.19 -14.75 -3.98
CA ILE A 23 4.49 -14.81 -5.43
C ILE A 23 3.87 -16.07 -6.05
N ARG A 24 4.01 -17.22 -5.39
CA ARG A 24 3.45 -18.49 -5.90
C ARG A 24 1.93 -18.41 -6.01
N GLU A 25 1.24 -17.91 -5.00
CA GLU A 25 -0.21 -17.78 -5.01
C GLU A 25 -0.69 -16.79 -6.07
N LEU A 26 -0.06 -15.62 -6.18
CA LEU A 26 -0.39 -14.65 -7.22
C LEU A 26 -0.14 -15.21 -8.64
N ARG A 27 0.93 -16.00 -8.85
CA ARG A 27 1.17 -16.69 -10.13
C ARG A 27 0.09 -17.72 -10.44
N GLN A 28 -0.40 -18.45 -9.45
CA GLN A 28 -1.51 -19.40 -9.65
C GLN A 28 -2.80 -18.68 -10.04
N VAL A 29 -3.07 -17.53 -9.43
CA VAL A 29 -4.22 -16.70 -9.80
C VAL A 29 -4.07 -16.18 -11.22
N ALA A 30 -2.92 -15.63 -11.58
CA ALA A 30 -2.63 -15.15 -12.94
C ALA A 30 -2.86 -16.25 -13.98
N GLY A 31 -2.32 -17.45 -13.73
CA GLY A 31 -2.50 -18.61 -14.61
C GLY A 31 -3.97 -19.01 -14.80
N ARG A 32 -4.77 -19.02 -13.72
CA ARG A 32 -6.21 -19.31 -13.80
C ARG A 32 -6.99 -18.26 -14.59
N ARG A 33 -6.52 -17.00 -14.60
CA ARG A 33 -7.15 -15.90 -15.33
C ARG A 33 -6.61 -15.71 -16.75
N GLY A 34 -5.59 -16.48 -17.13
CA GLY A 34 -4.96 -16.35 -18.44
C GLY A 34 -4.09 -15.11 -18.59
N TRP A 35 -3.59 -14.55 -17.49
CA TRP A 35 -2.68 -13.41 -17.47
C TRP A 35 -1.22 -13.88 -17.53
N ASP A 36 -0.40 -13.17 -18.28
CA ASP A 36 1.04 -13.45 -18.36
C ASP A 36 1.82 -12.61 -17.36
N VAL A 37 2.55 -13.26 -16.46
CA VAL A 37 3.36 -12.57 -15.43
C VAL A 37 4.69 -12.15 -16.04
N VAL A 38 4.79 -10.89 -16.42
CA VAL A 38 5.97 -10.32 -17.11
C VAL A 38 7.05 -9.80 -16.16
N GLU A 39 6.69 -9.40 -14.93
CA GLU A 39 7.66 -8.84 -13.96
C GLU A 39 7.21 -9.05 -12.51
N VAL A 40 8.18 -9.12 -11.59
CA VAL A 40 7.95 -9.20 -10.14
C VAL A 40 8.75 -8.11 -9.45
N TYR A 41 8.04 -7.21 -8.77
CA TYR A 41 8.63 -6.16 -7.95
C TYR A 41 8.51 -6.51 -6.48
N SER A 42 9.59 -6.34 -5.72
CA SER A 42 9.60 -6.66 -4.30
C SER A 42 10.26 -5.58 -3.48
N ASP A 43 9.68 -5.29 -2.31
CA ASP A 43 10.26 -4.45 -1.27
C ASP A 43 10.33 -5.25 0.04
N ALA A 44 11.52 -5.78 0.36
CA ALA A 44 11.77 -6.57 1.55
C ALA A 44 12.31 -5.70 2.71
N GLY A 45 11.90 -6.02 3.95
CA GLY A 45 12.42 -5.36 5.15
C GLY A 45 11.96 -3.92 5.38
N ILE A 46 10.97 -3.42 4.63
CA ILE A 46 10.54 -2.02 4.70
C ILE A 46 9.16 -1.91 5.37
N SER A 47 9.11 -1.16 6.49
CA SER A 47 7.86 -0.83 7.18
C SER A 47 6.94 0.00 6.29
N GLY A 48 5.62 -0.30 6.32
CA GLY A 48 4.60 0.41 5.54
C GLY A 48 4.46 1.91 5.84
N ALA A 49 5.06 2.37 6.94
CA ALA A 49 5.08 3.78 7.33
C ALA A 49 6.08 4.63 6.53
N LYS A 50 7.08 4.00 5.87
CA LYS A 50 8.00 4.70 4.98
C LYS A 50 7.31 4.97 3.65
N GLY A 51 7.24 6.25 3.28
CA GLY A 51 6.71 6.68 2.00
C GLY A 51 7.48 6.12 0.78
N ARG A 52 7.18 6.63 -0.42
CA ARG A 52 7.76 6.20 -1.70
C ARG A 52 9.31 6.11 -1.68
N ASN A 53 9.99 7.05 -1.03
CA ASN A 53 11.45 7.12 -0.96
C ASN A 53 12.13 5.92 -0.25
N GLY A 54 11.38 5.07 0.42
CA GLY A 54 11.88 3.86 1.06
C GLY A 54 11.48 2.55 0.36
N ARG A 55 10.91 2.61 -0.86
CA ARG A 55 10.41 1.45 -1.59
C ARG A 55 10.93 1.44 -3.02
N PRO A 56 12.17 0.98 -3.24
CA PRO A 56 12.77 0.97 -4.58
C PRO A 56 12.00 0.09 -5.58
N GLY A 57 11.48 -1.06 -5.16
CA GLY A 57 10.67 -1.92 -6.01
C GLY A 57 9.39 -1.24 -6.47
N LEU A 58 8.71 -0.53 -5.57
CA LEU A 58 7.55 0.28 -5.89
C LEU A 58 7.89 1.40 -6.89
N ASP A 59 9.01 2.10 -6.71
CA ASP A 59 9.40 3.21 -7.58
C ASP A 59 9.71 2.73 -9.02
N ILE A 60 10.36 1.58 -9.15
CA ILE A 60 10.61 0.94 -10.45
C ILE A 60 9.29 0.53 -11.09
N MET A 61 8.40 -0.13 -10.34
CA MET A 61 7.08 -0.53 -10.83
C MET A 61 6.27 0.66 -11.37
N LEU A 62 6.28 1.81 -10.67
CA LEU A 62 5.57 3.01 -11.12
C LEU A 62 6.14 3.58 -12.43
N LYS A 63 7.47 3.59 -12.57
CA LYS A 63 8.14 4.00 -13.81
C LYS A 63 7.75 3.08 -14.98
N ASP A 64 7.66 1.79 -14.72
CA ASP A 64 7.30 0.81 -15.73
C ASP A 64 5.80 0.83 -16.06
N ALA A 65 4.93 1.12 -15.10
CA ALA A 65 3.51 1.39 -15.32
C ALA A 65 3.30 2.61 -16.25
N SER A 66 4.02 3.72 -16.02
CA SER A 66 3.94 4.90 -16.89
C SER A 66 4.40 4.62 -18.32
N ARG A 67 5.23 3.60 -18.52
CA ARG A 67 5.69 3.11 -19.83
C ARG A 67 4.81 2.01 -20.42
N ARG A 68 3.73 1.65 -19.73
CA ARG A 68 2.81 0.58 -20.12
C ARG A 68 3.49 -0.76 -20.40
N LYS A 69 4.45 -1.15 -19.56
CA LYS A 69 5.11 -2.46 -19.69
C LYS A 69 4.20 -3.62 -19.32
N PHE A 70 3.15 -3.35 -18.56
CA PHE A 70 2.13 -4.30 -18.12
C PHE A 70 0.77 -3.60 -18.06
N ASP A 71 -0.28 -4.40 -18.03
CA ASP A 71 -1.67 -3.94 -18.09
C ASP A 71 -2.35 -4.03 -16.72
N ILE A 72 -1.85 -4.94 -15.84
CA ILE A 72 -2.40 -5.20 -14.51
C ILE A 72 -1.27 -5.27 -13.49
N VAL A 73 -1.49 -4.67 -12.31
CA VAL A 73 -0.67 -4.91 -11.11
C VAL A 73 -1.43 -5.85 -10.19
N MET A 74 -0.81 -6.94 -9.80
CA MET A 74 -1.32 -7.87 -8.81
C MET A 74 -0.60 -7.67 -7.48
N ALA A 75 -1.33 -7.50 -6.38
CA ALA A 75 -0.77 -7.39 -5.04
C ALA A 75 -1.54 -8.24 -4.04
N TRP A 76 -0.89 -8.59 -2.93
CA TRP A 76 -1.49 -9.42 -1.90
C TRP A 76 -2.67 -8.74 -1.21
N ALA A 77 -2.51 -7.46 -0.83
CA ALA A 77 -3.52 -6.71 -0.11
C ALA A 77 -3.42 -5.20 -0.37
N ILE A 78 -4.50 -4.47 -0.11
CA ILE A 78 -4.63 -3.02 -0.33
C ILE A 78 -3.61 -2.19 0.45
N ASP A 79 -3.19 -2.65 1.64
CA ASP A 79 -2.17 -1.99 2.46
C ASP A 79 -0.79 -2.00 1.80
N ARG A 80 -0.58 -2.87 0.81
CA ARG A 80 0.63 -2.94 0.00
C ARG A 80 0.68 -1.82 -1.03
N VAL A 81 -0.47 -1.45 -1.55
CA VAL A 81 -0.62 -0.51 -2.68
C VAL A 81 -0.86 0.93 -2.19
N GLY A 82 -1.87 1.16 -1.37
CA GLY A 82 -2.26 2.50 -0.91
C GLY A 82 -3.05 3.28 -1.98
N ARG A 83 -3.81 4.30 -1.56
CA ARG A 83 -4.74 5.02 -2.45
C ARG A 83 -4.03 5.85 -3.53
N SER A 84 -3.02 6.62 -3.16
CA SER A 84 -2.28 7.46 -4.11
C SER A 84 -1.60 6.65 -5.23
N LEU A 85 -1.28 5.39 -4.95
CA LEU A 85 -0.73 4.48 -5.94
C LEU A 85 -1.80 3.97 -6.89
N SER A 86 -2.98 3.64 -6.38
CA SER A 86 -4.08 3.19 -7.24
C SER A 86 -4.57 4.30 -8.17
N ASP A 87 -4.67 5.54 -7.67
CA ASP A 87 -5.00 6.71 -8.49
C ASP A 87 -3.96 6.90 -9.62
N PHE A 88 -2.68 6.67 -9.31
CA PHE A 88 -1.60 6.73 -10.30
C PHE A 88 -1.71 5.61 -11.34
N LEU A 89 -1.97 4.37 -10.92
CA LEU A 89 -2.12 3.23 -11.84
C LEU A 89 -3.33 3.44 -12.76
N GLU A 90 -4.45 3.91 -12.23
CA GLU A 90 -5.63 4.26 -13.01
C GLU A 90 -5.32 5.35 -14.05
N ALA A 91 -4.59 6.39 -13.66
CA ALA A 91 -4.13 7.45 -14.58
C ALA A 91 -3.20 6.92 -15.69
N CYS A 92 -2.42 5.86 -15.40
CA CYS A 92 -1.60 5.17 -16.40
C CYS A 92 -2.40 4.18 -17.26
N GLY A 93 -3.68 3.94 -16.95
CA GLY A 93 -4.51 2.91 -17.60
C GLY A 93 -4.07 1.49 -17.24
N VAL A 94 -3.55 1.29 -16.03
CA VAL A 94 -3.13 0.00 -15.48
C VAL A 94 -4.15 -0.43 -14.43
N ASP A 95 -4.71 -1.62 -14.59
CA ASP A 95 -5.66 -2.20 -13.66
C ASP A 95 -4.98 -2.79 -12.41
N LEU A 96 -5.75 -3.06 -11.37
CA LEU A 96 -5.29 -3.57 -10.09
C LEU A 96 -6.06 -4.83 -9.69
N TYR A 97 -5.32 -5.85 -9.27
CA TYR A 97 -5.87 -7.04 -8.64
C TYR A 97 -5.33 -7.20 -7.22
N LEU A 98 -6.24 -7.30 -6.24
CA LEU A 98 -5.91 -7.51 -4.82
C LEU A 98 -6.45 -8.86 -4.36
N ASP A 99 -5.53 -9.78 -4.04
CA ASP A 99 -5.88 -11.17 -3.77
C ASP A 99 -6.72 -11.35 -2.51
N GLN A 100 -6.28 -10.81 -1.37
CA GLN A 100 -7.00 -10.97 -0.10
C GLN A 100 -8.41 -10.37 -0.08
N GLN A 101 -8.61 -9.28 -0.80
CA GLN A 101 -9.91 -8.63 -0.89
C GLN A 101 -10.75 -9.12 -2.09
N ALA A 102 -10.18 -9.97 -2.93
CA ALA A 102 -10.76 -10.41 -4.20
C ALA A 102 -11.26 -9.22 -5.06
N ILE A 103 -10.53 -8.10 -5.04
CA ILE A 103 -10.85 -6.90 -5.79
C ILE A 103 -10.12 -6.97 -7.14
N ASP A 104 -10.88 -6.80 -8.21
CA ASP A 104 -10.41 -6.88 -9.59
C ASP A 104 -10.94 -5.68 -10.39
N THR A 105 -10.09 -4.68 -10.61
CA THR A 105 -10.49 -3.46 -11.30
C THR A 105 -10.58 -3.60 -12.82
N THR A 106 -10.24 -4.76 -13.39
CA THR A 106 -10.53 -5.05 -14.79
C THR A 106 -12.05 -5.12 -15.05
N THR A 107 -12.84 -5.34 -13.97
CA THR A 107 -14.30 -5.37 -14.03
C THR A 107 -14.91 -4.08 -13.50
N PRO A 108 -16.06 -3.61 -14.08
CA PRO A 108 -16.76 -2.43 -13.56
C PRO A 108 -17.16 -2.56 -12.09
N MET A 109 -17.60 -3.74 -11.68
CA MET A 109 -17.97 -4.01 -10.29
C MET A 109 -16.77 -3.94 -9.37
N GLY A 110 -15.62 -4.50 -9.76
CA GLY A 110 -14.38 -4.41 -8.97
C GLY A 110 -13.87 -2.98 -8.83
N LYS A 111 -13.98 -2.15 -9.88
CA LYS A 111 -13.71 -0.71 -9.80
C LYS A 111 -14.59 -0.02 -8.76
N LEU A 112 -15.90 -0.29 -8.80
CA LEU A 112 -16.85 0.26 -7.83
C LEU A 112 -16.50 -0.17 -6.40
N VAL A 113 -16.27 -1.46 -6.16
CA VAL A 113 -15.91 -2.00 -4.84
C VAL A 113 -14.62 -1.36 -4.33
N PHE A 114 -13.63 -1.18 -5.20
CA PHE A 114 -12.37 -0.55 -4.85
C PHE A 114 -12.56 0.93 -4.43
N GLN A 115 -13.35 1.69 -5.17
CA GLN A 115 -13.67 3.09 -4.86
C GLN A 115 -14.41 3.23 -3.52
N VAL A 116 -15.40 2.36 -3.27
CA VAL A 116 -16.15 2.32 -2.00
C VAL A 116 -15.22 1.98 -0.83
N ALA A 117 -14.36 0.97 -0.98
CA ALA A 117 -13.38 0.59 0.05
C ALA A 117 -12.40 1.73 0.36
N GLY A 118 -11.96 2.46 -0.67
CA GLY A 118 -11.11 3.64 -0.52
C GLY A 118 -11.79 4.78 0.24
N ALA A 119 -13.04 5.08 -0.08
CA ALA A 119 -13.84 6.09 0.60
C ALA A 119 -14.07 5.73 2.09
N PHE A 120 -14.35 4.45 2.37
CA PHE A 120 -14.53 3.96 3.73
C PHE A 120 -13.24 4.08 4.57
N ALA A 121 -12.09 3.71 4.01
CA ALA A 121 -10.79 3.84 4.66
C ALA A 121 -10.44 5.32 4.98
N GLU A 122 -10.83 6.27 4.12
CA GLU A 122 -10.64 7.69 4.37
C GLU A 122 -11.57 8.22 5.48
N PHE A 123 -12.81 7.76 5.49
CA PHE A 123 -13.75 8.05 6.56
C PHE A 123 -13.21 7.55 7.91
N GLU A 124 -12.75 6.31 8.00
CA GLU A 124 -12.15 5.77 9.22
C GLU A 124 -10.95 6.60 9.71
N ARG A 125 -10.04 6.96 8.81
CA ARG A 125 -8.88 7.82 9.14
C ARG A 125 -9.34 9.18 9.68
N THR A 126 -10.36 9.75 9.09
CA THR A 126 -10.92 11.04 9.53
C THR A 126 -11.53 10.92 10.93
N MET A 127 -12.28 9.86 11.19
CA MET A 127 -12.84 9.58 12.51
C MET A 127 -11.76 9.37 13.58
N ILE A 128 -10.70 8.64 13.26
CA ILE A 128 -9.55 8.45 14.16
C ILE A 128 -8.88 9.80 14.47
N ARG A 129 -8.60 10.63 13.43
CA ARG A 129 -8.02 11.95 13.61
C ARG A 129 -8.89 12.86 14.50
N GLN A 130 -10.21 12.84 14.32
CA GLN A 130 -11.14 13.61 15.16
C GLN A 130 -11.11 13.14 16.61
N ARG A 131 -11.11 11.82 16.85
CA ARG A 131 -11.01 11.25 18.20
C ARG A 131 -9.69 11.63 18.90
N VAL A 132 -8.58 11.54 18.17
CA VAL A 132 -7.26 11.95 18.67
C VAL A 132 -7.25 13.44 19.01
N LYS A 133 -7.72 14.30 18.11
CA LYS A 133 -7.80 15.76 18.37
C LYS A 133 -8.69 16.08 19.59
N ALA A 134 -9.84 15.43 19.72
CA ALA A 134 -10.72 15.61 20.87
C ALA A 134 -10.06 15.11 22.17
N GLY A 135 -9.34 14.00 22.13
CA GLY A 135 -8.56 13.49 23.27
C GLY A 135 -7.44 14.44 23.70
N LEU A 136 -6.67 14.96 22.73
CA LEU A 136 -5.61 15.93 22.98
C LEU A 136 -6.17 17.23 23.57
N LYS A 137 -7.28 17.75 23.02
CA LYS A 137 -7.95 18.97 23.54
C LYS A 137 -8.40 18.78 25.00
N ARG A 138 -8.93 17.59 25.33
CA ARG A 138 -9.33 17.22 26.70
C ARG A 138 -8.11 17.15 27.64
N ALA A 139 -7.03 16.50 27.21
CA ALA A 139 -5.79 16.39 27.99
C ALA A 139 -5.19 17.79 28.30
N VAL A 140 -5.16 18.69 27.31
CA VAL A 140 -4.69 20.07 27.52
C VAL A 140 -5.59 20.81 28.49
N ALA A 141 -6.91 20.67 28.40
CA ALA A 141 -7.85 21.28 29.34
C ALA A 141 -7.69 20.75 30.78
N GLN A 142 -7.19 19.53 30.93
CA GLN A 142 -6.85 18.92 32.24
C GLN A 142 -5.42 19.27 32.71
N GLY A 143 -4.70 20.18 32.01
CA GLY A 143 -3.37 20.64 32.41
C GLY A 143 -2.21 19.75 31.93
N VAL A 144 -2.48 18.74 31.10
CA VAL A 144 -1.39 17.91 30.54
C VAL A 144 -0.62 18.71 29.50
N LYS A 145 0.69 18.85 29.69
CA LYS A 145 1.59 19.46 28.72
C LYS A 145 1.90 18.46 27.61
N LEU A 146 1.50 18.80 26.39
CA LEU A 146 1.80 17.99 25.20
C LEU A 146 3.21 18.29 24.69
N GLY A 147 3.86 17.30 24.13
CA GLY A 147 5.19 17.43 23.53
C GLY A 147 6.22 16.50 24.19
N ARG A 148 7.45 16.56 23.68
CA ARG A 148 8.57 15.79 24.24
C ARG A 148 8.88 16.30 25.65
N PRO A 149 8.99 15.44 26.67
CA PRO A 149 9.48 15.84 28.00
C PRO A 149 10.80 16.60 27.88
N LYS A 150 10.98 17.65 28.66
CA LYS A 150 12.28 18.33 28.72
C LYS A 150 13.32 17.34 29.23
N ILE A 151 14.46 17.31 28.55
CA ILE A 151 15.63 16.53 29.00
C ILE A 151 16.06 17.12 30.35
N ASP A 152 16.32 16.26 31.31
CA ASP A 152 16.77 16.69 32.63
C ASP A 152 18.11 17.39 32.48
N SER A 153 18.30 18.51 33.18
CA SER A 153 19.50 19.34 33.11
C SER A 153 20.81 18.60 33.46
N ALA A 154 20.72 17.45 34.18
CA ALA A 154 21.83 16.55 34.42
C ALA A 154 22.28 15.78 33.16
N THR A 155 21.41 15.59 32.18
CA THR A 155 21.70 14.90 30.92
C THR A 155 22.24 15.88 29.86
N GLU A 156 21.83 17.16 29.89
CA GLU A 156 22.35 18.20 28.99
C GLU A 156 23.86 18.50 29.20
N ARG A 157 24.41 18.21 30.36
CA ARG A 157 25.84 18.44 30.67
C ARG A 157 26.77 17.33 30.21
N LYS A 158 26.26 16.28 29.57
CA LYS A 158 27.07 15.11 29.12
C LYS A 158 27.19 15.00 27.59
N VAL A 159 26.82 16.03 26.84
CA VAL A 159 27.00 16.10 25.36
C VAL A 159 28.04 17.18 25.05
#